data_d8f41241a887a8bc33a4d1d0a51cd4df
#
_entry.id   d8f41241a887a8bc33a4d1d0a51cd4df
#
_cell.length_a   1.000
_cell.length_b   1.000
_cell.length_c   1.000
_cell.angle_alpha   90.00
_cell.angle_beta   90.00
_cell.angle_gamma   90.00
#
_symmetry.space_group_name_H-M   'P 1'
#
loop_
_entity.id
_entity.type
_entity.pdbx_description
1 polymer ?
#
loop_
_entity_poly.entity_id
_entity_poly.type
_entity_poly.pdbx_seq_one_letter_code
_entity_poly.pdbx_strand_id
1 'polypeptide(L)'
;MIETYNAMALLIILLFLPIFLFFLLQRQKTPKSTHLPPGPRGLPLIGNLHHFDGSNPKNAWRLSQKYGPFISLRLGSVPTILVSSAKMAKEVLQTHYMVCCSRPALLGQQTLSYNGLDLAFSPYYDYWREMRKL
;
A
#
# COMPACT_ATOMS: atom_id res chain seq x y z
N MET A 1 35.24 5.09 36.77
CA MET A 1 33.82 4.70 36.74
C MET A 1 32.92 5.77 36.10
N ILE A 2 32.97 7.03 36.47
CA ILE A 2 32.09 8.09 35.90
C ILE A 2 32.35 8.29 34.39
N GLU A 3 33.59 8.25 33.94
CA GLU A 3 33.94 8.41 32.52
C GLU A 3 33.41 7.26 31.62
N THR A 4 33.40 6.04 32.15
CA THR A 4 32.86 4.88 31.41
C THR A 4 31.34 4.97 31.22
N TYR A 5 30.61 5.48 32.22
CA TYR A 5 29.16 5.72 32.09
C TYR A 5 28.86 6.83 31.09
N ASN A 6 29.65 7.93 31.09
CA ASN A 6 29.49 9.01 30.12
C ASN A 6 29.80 8.54 28.69
N ALA A 7 30.82 7.71 28.49
CA ALA A 7 31.13 7.13 27.17
C ALA A 7 30.02 6.19 26.67
N MET A 8 29.48 5.34 27.56
CA MET A 8 28.36 4.47 27.20
C MET A 8 27.08 5.28 26.87
N ALA A 9 26.77 6.31 27.64
CA ALA A 9 25.65 7.19 27.39
C ALA A 9 25.77 7.90 26.03
N LEU A 10 26.95 8.40 25.69
CA LEU A 10 27.23 9.03 24.40
C LEU A 10 27.07 8.03 23.24
N LEU A 11 27.52 6.80 23.37
CA LEU A 11 27.36 5.75 22.35
C LEU A 11 25.87 5.43 22.14
N ILE A 12 25.07 5.32 23.20
CA ILE A 12 23.64 5.07 23.12
C ILE A 12 22.93 6.23 22.41
N ILE A 13 23.25 7.46 22.77
CA ILE A 13 22.66 8.66 22.13
C ILE A 13 23.04 8.71 20.65
N LEU A 14 24.31 8.45 20.31
CA LEU A 14 24.79 8.46 18.94
C LEU A 14 24.10 7.39 18.07
N LEU A 15 23.74 6.26 18.66
CA LEU A 15 23.04 5.16 17.96
C LEU A 15 21.55 5.44 17.80
N PHE A 16 20.89 5.92 18.86
CA PHE A 16 19.45 6.11 18.86
C PHE A 16 19.00 7.43 18.24
N LEU A 17 19.81 8.47 18.27
CA LEU A 17 19.47 9.77 17.71
C LEU A 17 19.19 9.72 16.19
N PRO A 18 20.03 9.10 15.34
CA PRO A 18 19.77 9.01 13.91
C PRO A 18 18.54 8.15 13.60
N ILE A 19 18.30 7.09 14.36
CA ILE A 19 17.12 6.24 14.21
C ILE A 19 15.85 7.05 14.55
N PHE A 20 15.87 7.79 15.64
CA PHE A 20 14.77 8.65 16.08
C PHE A 20 14.51 9.79 15.08
N LEU A 21 15.59 10.44 14.61
CA LEU A 21 15.50 11.50 13.60
C LEU A 21 14.96 10.96 12.28
N PHE A 22 15.41 9.78 11.85
CA PHE A 22 14.89 9.10 10.67
C PHE A 22 13.39 8.80 10.79
N PHE A 23 12.94 8.38 11.97
CA PHE A 23 11.53 8.12 12.26
C PHE A 23 10.69 9.42 12.24
N LEU A 24 11.23 10.51 12.77
CA LEU A 24 10.58 11.83 12.72
C LEU A 24 10.49 12.37 11.29
N LEU A 25 11.55 12.25 10.51
CA LEU A 25 11.57 12.70 9.11
C LEU A 25 10.63 11.89 8.23
N GLN A 26 10.49 10.58 8.48
CA GLN A 26 9.48 9.76 7.79
C GLN A 26 8.05 10.15 8.16
N ARG A 27 7.82 10.59 9.39
CA ARG A 27 6.51 11.04 9.84
C ARG A 27 6.02 12.29 9.10
N GLN A 28 6.93 13.11 8.60
CA GLN A 28 6.60 14.34 7.85
C GLN A 28 6.31 14.08 6.35
N LYS A 29 6.73 12.93 5.81
CA LYS A 29 6.58 12.61 4.37
C LYS A 29 5.23 12.01 3.99
N THR A 30 4.21 12.08 4.83
CA THR A 30 2.84 11.83 4.36
C THR A 30 2.38 13.10 3.62
N PRO A 31 2.38 13.12 2.29
CA PRO A 31 1.82 14.24 1.56
C PRO A 31 0.36 14.34 1.98
N LYS A 32 -0.04 15.46 2.56
CA LYS A 32 -1.44 15.88 2.62
C LYS A 32 -1.85 16.22 1.18
N SER A 33 -2.02 15.20 0.35
CA SER A 33 -2.65 15.39 -0.94
C SER A 33 -4.12 15.73 -0.65
N THR A 34 -4.49 16.97 -0.89
CA THR A 34 -5.85 17.51 -0.71
C THR A 34 -6.88 16.82 -1.59
N HIS A 35 -6.45 15.94 -2.50
CA HIS A 35 -7.29 15.23 -3.48
C HIS A 35 -7.44 13.73 -3.23
N LEU A 36 -6.81 13.19 -2.16
CA LEU A 36 -6.98 11.77 -1.84
C LEU A 36 -8.29 11.53 -1.09
N PRO A 37 -8.97 10.40 -1.38
CA PRO A 37 -10.14 9.97 -0.62
C PRO A 37 -9.84 9.86 0.88
N PRO A 38 -10.88 9.94 1.73
CA PRO A 38 -10.72 9.75 3.17
C PRO A 38 -10.17 8.34 3.47
N GLY A 39 -9.41 8.22 4.54
CA GLY A 39 -8.85 6.94 4.96
C GLY A 39 -8.21 6.97 6.34
N PRO A 40 -7.92 5.82 6.93
CA PRO A 40 -7.25 5.73 8.21
C PRO A 40 -5.80 6.22 8.10
N ARG A 41 -5.28 6.78 9.18
CA ARG A 41 -3.86 7.16 9.26
C ARG A 41 -3.00 5.91 9.27
N GLY A 42 -2.09 5.81 8.30
CA GLY A 42 -1.12 4.73 8.25
C GLY A 42 0.03 4.93 9.23
N LEU A 43 0.60 3.82 9.72
CA LEU A 43 1.85 3.83 10.48
C LEU A 43 3.05 4.07 9.53
N PRO A 44 4.14 4.66 10.01
CA PRO A 44 5.38 4.72 9.25
C PRO A 44 5.84 3.28 8.95
N LEU A 45 6.46 3.02 7.82
CA LEU A 45 6.87 1.74 7.26
C LEU A 45 5.72 0.82 6.80
N ILE A 46 4.86 0.36 7.72
CA ILE A 46 3.82 -0.65 7.41
C ILE A 46 2.51 -0.05 6.87
N GLY A 47 2.36 1.27 6.94
CA GLY A 47 1.14 1.93 6.48
C GLY A 47 -0.11 1.45 7.22
N ASN A 48 -1.11 1.02 6.48
CA ASN A 48 -2.40 0.54 7.01
C ASN A 48 -2.49 -1.00 7.05
N LEU A 49 -1.37 -1.73 6.89
CA LEU A 49 -1.37 -3.21 6.91
C LEU A 49 -1.96 -3.77 8.20
N HIS A 50 -1.77 -3.11 9.33
CA HIS A 50 -2.34 -3.50 10.62
C HIS A 50 -3.87 -3.43 10.68
N HIS A 51 -4.51 -2.68 9.79
CA HIS A 51 -5.96 -2.63 9.62
C HIS A 51 -6.47 -3.64 8.58
N PHE A 52 -5.56 -4.14 7.75
CA PHE A 52 -5.88 -4.99 6.62
C PHE A 52 -5.40 -6.41 6.89
N ASP A 53 -6.21 -7.15 7.63
CA ASP A 53 -6.01 -8.58 7.82
C ASP A 53 -6.42 -9.28 6.50
N GLY A 54 -5.43 -9.38 5.60
CA GLY A 54 -5.51 -9.53 4.14
C GLY A 54 -6.45 -10.61 3.57
N SER A 55 -7.07 -11.42 4.43
CA SER A 55 -7.98 -12.49 4.03
C SER A 55 -9.43 -12.24 4.44
N ASN A 56 -9.72 -11.21 5.23
CA ASN A 56 -11.06 -11.03 5.78
C ASN A 56 -11.81 -9.86 5.15
N PRO A 57 -12.76 -10.10 4.22
CA PRO A 57 -13.57 -9.05 3.60
C PRO A 57 -14.41 -8.25 4.62
N LYS A 58 -14.62 -8.79 5.83
CA LYS A 58 -15.33 -8.09 6.91
C LYS A 58 -14.55 -6.85 7.39
N ASN A 59 -13.23 -6.87 7.36
CA ASN A 59 -12.41 -5.72 7.74
C ASN A 59 -12.51 -4.59 6.70
N ALA A 60 -12.51 -4.94 5.41
CA ALA A 60 -12.75 -3.99 4.34
C ALA A 60 -14.15 -3.34 4.45
N TRP A 61 -15.16 -4.15 4.76
CA TRP A 61 -16.52 -3.65 5.00
C TRP A 61 -16.60 -2.72 6.23
N ARG A 62 -15.96 -3.07 7.37
CA ARG A 62 -15.90 -2.19 8.55
C ARG A 62 -15.23 -0.85 8.26
N LEU A 63 -14.16 -0.86 7.48
CA LEU A 63 -13.50 0.37 7.05
C LEU A 63 -14.44 1.22 6.18
N SER A 64 -15.21 0.60 5.29
CA SER A 64 -16.16 1.32 4.43
C SER A 64 -17.31 1.96 5.22
N GLN A 65 -17.75 1.36 6.30
CA GLN A 65 -18.74 1.95 7.19
C GLN A 65 -18.21 3.22 7.90
N LYS A 66 -16.92 3.26 8.19
CA LYS A 66 -16.29 4.37 8.91
C LYS A 66 -15.81 5.50 8.01
N TYR A 67 -15.25 5.18 6.85
CA TYR A 67 -14.58 6.15 5.97
C TYR A 67 -15.30 6.37 4.64
N GLY A 68 -16.36 5.60 4.38
CA GLY A 68 -17.13 5.67 3.15
C GLY A 68 -16.78 4.58 2.14
N PRO A 69 -17.46 4.59 0.97
CA PRO A 69 -17.34 3.52 -0.04
C PRO A 69 -16.07 3.59 -0.89
N PHE A 70 -15.29 4.66 -0.78
CA PHE A 70 -14.07 4.91 -1.55
C PHE A 70 -12.99 5.41 -0.60
N ILE A 71 -11.99 4.58 -0.31
CA ILE A 71 -11.05 4.78 0.78
C ILE A 71 -9.63 4.74 0.26
N SER A 72 -8.81 5.71 0.68
CA SER A 72 -7.37 5.70 0.45
C SER A 72 -6.66 4.97 1.58
N LEU A 73 -5.86 3.99 1.23
CA LEU A 73 -5.02 3.18 2.12
C LEU A 73 -3.56 3.24 1.66
N ARG A 74 -2.68 2.89 2.56
CA ARG A 74 -1.27 2.67 2.25
C ARG A 74 -0.86 1.29 2.78
N LEU A 75 -0.63 0.34 1.88
CA LEU A 75 -0.19 -1.00 2.24
C LEU A 75 1.34 -1.07 2.16
N GLY A 76 1.99 -0.91 3.31
CA GLY A 76 3.43 -0.68 3.35
C GLY A 76 3.80 0.65 2.67
N SER A 77 4.57 0.58 1.59
CA SER A 77 4.94 1.73 0.75
C SER A 77 3.98 1.99 -0.42
N VAL A 78 3.06 1.06 -0.71
CA VAL A 78 2.18 1.09 -1.89
C VAL A 78 0.89 1.85 -1.59
N PRO A 79 0.60 2.96 -2.30
CA PRO A 79 -0.69 3.62 -2.23
C PRO A 79 -1.76 2.71 -2.85
N THR A 80 -2.86 2.53 -2.14
CA THR A 80 -3.93 1.60 -2.50
C THR A 80 -5.28 2.26 -2.32
N ILE A 81 -6.20 2.02 -3.23
CA ILE A 81 -7.59 2.46 -3.12
C ILE A 81 -8.47 1.25 -2.85
N LEU A 82 -9.28 1.33 -1.81
CA LEU A 82 -10.30 0.34 -1.50
C LEU A 82 -11.66 0.85 -1.97
N VAL A 83 -12.31 0.08 -2.83
CA VAL A 83 -13.65 0.36 -3.36
C VAL A 83 -14.64 -0.66 -2.77
N SER A 84 -15.65 -0.18 -2.05
CA SER A 84 -16.60 -1.02 -1.30
C SER A 84 -18.06 -0.88 -1.76
N SER A 85 -18.35 -0.06 -2.77
CA SER A 85 -19.71 0.05 -3.31
C SER A 85 -19.80 -0.42 -4.74
N ALA A 86 -20.92 -1.05 -5.11
CA ALA A 86 -21.18 -1.51 -6.47
C ALA A 86 -21.18 -0.35 -7.48
N LYS A 87 -21.68 0.83 -7.10
CA LYS A 87 -21.68 2.03 -7.96
C LYS A 87 -20.26 2.46 -8.29
N MET A 88 -19.40 2.60 -7.28
CA MET A 88 -17.99 2.99 -7.47
C MET A 88 -17.18 1.90 -8.18
N ALA A 89 -17.47 0.63 -7.90
CA ALA A 89 -16.83 -0.48 -8.61
C ALA A 89 -17.18 -0.48 -10.11
N LYS A 90 -18.44 -0.20 -10.46
CA LYS A 90 -18.87 -0.04 -11.84
C LYS A 90 -18.12 1.12 -12.52
N GLU A 91 -18.02 2.26 -11.84
CA GLU A 91 -17.30 3.43 -12.36
C GLU A 91 -15.82 3.10 -12.65
N VAL A 92 -15.13 2.49 -11.70
CA VAL A 92 -13.71 2.11 -11.85
C VAL A 92 -13.53 1.04 -12.95
N LEU A 93 -14.38 0.01 -12.98
CA LEU A 93 -14.21 -1.14 -13.87
C LEU A 93 -14.81 -0.95 -15.28
N GLN A 94 -15.69 0.01 -15.47
CA GLN A 94 -16.29 0.29 -16.79
C GLN A 94 -15.81 1.64 -17.35
N THR A 95 -15.96 2.74 -16.61
CA THR A 95 -15.63 4.08 -17.10
C THR A 95 -14.13 4.31 -17.14
N HIS A 96 -13.41 3.89 -16.09
CA HIS A 96 -11.96 4.08 -15.97
C HIS A 96 -11.16 2.79 -16.18
N TYR A 97 -11.74 1.82 -16.88
CA TYR A 97 -11.13 0.51 -17.13
C TYR A 97 -9.70 0.59 -17.63
N MET A 98 -9.42 1.41 -18.65
CA MET A 98 -8.10 1.50 -19.27
C MET A 98 -6.98 1.94 -18.31
N VAL A 99 -7.32 2.73 -17.30
CA VAL A 99 -6.36 3.20 -16.29
C VAL A 99 -6.17 2.19 -15.17
N CYS A 100 -7.22 1.44 -14.85
CA CYS A 100 -7.27 0.56 -13.67
C CYS A 100 -7.12 -0.93 -13.99
N CYS A 101 -7.06 -1.33 -15.27
CA CYS A 101 -7.06 -2.73 -15.66
C CYS A 101 -5.71 -3.44 -15.52
N SER A 102 -4.61 -2.71 -15.40
CA SER A 102 -3.29 -3.31 -15.28
C SER A 102 -3.07 -3.99 -13.93
N ARG A 103 -2.23 -5.00 -13.92
CA ARG A 103 -1.87 -5.73 -12.70
C ARG A 103 -0.51 -5.28 -12.18
N PRO A 104 -0.35 -5.15 -10.85
CA PRO A 104 0.95 -4.83 -10.28
C PRO A 104 1.93 -5.99 -10.47
N ALA A 105 3.19 -5.68 -10.77
CA ALA A 105 4.26 -6.65 -10.84
C ALA A 105 4.68 -7.06 -9.42
N LEU A 106 4.17 -8.17 -8.92
CA LEU A 106 4.55 -8.75 -7.64
C LEU A 106 5.59 -9.85 -7.86
N LEU A 107 6.69 -9.83 -7.09
CA LEU A 107 7.80 -10.78 -7.23
C LEU A 107 7.34 -12.25 -7.19
N GLY A 108 6.48 -12.62 -6.24
CA GLY A 108 5.94 -13.96 -6.15
C GLY A 108 5.10 -14.39 -7.36
N GLN A 109 4.34 -13.48 -7.91
CA GLN A 109 3.54 -13.73 -9.12
C GLN A 109 4.44 -13.85 -10.35
N GLN A 110 5.45 -13.01 -10.49
CA GLN A 110 6.41 -13.09 -11.60
C GLN A 110 7.12 -14.44 -11.65
N THR A 111 7.51 -14.97 -10.48
CA THR A 111 8.17 -16.28 -10.39
C THR A 111 7.23 -17.42 -10.77
N LEU A 112 5.96 -17.37 -10.32
CA LEU A 112 4.98 -18.43 -10.56
C LEU A 112 4.35 -18.37 -11.97
N SER A 113 4.28 -17.19 -12.57
CA SER A 113 3.59 -16.93 -13.83
C SER A 113 4.54 -16.76 -15.03
N TYR A 114 5.74 -17.31 -14.98
CA TYR A 114 6.72 -17.17 -16.07
C TYR A 114 6.93 -15.70 -16.51
N ASN A 115 7.23 -14.81 -15.55
CA ASN A 115 7.35 -13.37 -15.77
C ASN A 115 6.05 -12.67 -16.24
N GLY A 116 4.90 -13.15 -15.79
CA GLY A 116 3.61 -12.56 -16.14
C GLY A 116 3.13 -12.94 -17.55
N LEU A 117 3.58 -14.07 -18.09
CA LEU A 117 3.12 -14.61 -19.38
C LEU A 117 1.84 -15.47 -19.25
N ASP A 118 1.16 -15.39 -18.13
CA ASP A 118 -0.13 -16.07 -17.93
C ASP A 118 -1.32 -15.11 -18.12
N LEU A 119 -2.51 -15.69 -18.23
CA LEU A 119 -3.75 -14.92 -18.43
C LEU A 119 -4.18 -14.17 -17.16
N ALA A 120 -3.84 -14.69 -15.96
CA ALA A 120 -4.33 -14.18 -14.69
C ALA A 120 -3.53 -12.97 -14.19
N PHE A 121 -2.19 -13.00 -14.31
CA PHE A 121 -1.28 -12.02 -13.74
C PHE A 121 -0.57 -11.14 -14.77
N SER A 122 -0.76 -11.42 -16.06
CA SER A 122 -0.21 -10.59 -17.12
C SER A 122 -0.73 -9.15 -17.01
N PRO A 123 0.13 -8.13 -17.13
CA PRO A 123 -0.30 -6.75 -17.29
C PRO A 123 -1.15 -6.58 -18.56
N TYR A 124 -1.99 -5.54 -18.55
CA TYR A 124 -2.85 -5.25 -19.69
C TYR A 124 -2.04 -4.64 -20.86
N TYR A 125 -1.69 -5.47 -21.86
CA TYR A 125 -1.10 -5.07 -23.14
C TYR A 125 -1.45 -6.08 -24.25
N ASP A 126 -0.88 -5.92 -25.43
CA ASP A 126 -1.30 -6.69 -26.63
C ASP A 126 -1.20 -8.20 -26.44
N TYR A 127 -0.17 -8.72 -25.79
CA TYR A 127 -0.04 -10.13 -25.48
C TYR A 127 -1.26 -10.68 -24.71
N TRP A 128 -1.68 -9.99 -23.63
CA TRP A 128 -2.85 -10.40 -22.85
C TRP A 128 -4.14 -10.36 -23.68
N ARG A 129 -4.27 -9.35 -24.54
CA ARG A 129 -5.43 -9.23 -25.44
C ARG A 129 -5.49 -10.35 -26.45
N GLU A 130 -4.37 -10.78 -27.01
CA GLU A 130 -4.27 -11.92 -27.92
C GLU A 130 -4.60 -13.26 -27.22
N MET A 131 -3.98 -13.48 -26.04
CA MET A 131 -4.24 -14.70 -25.26
C MET A 131 -5.70 -14.84 -24.83
N ARG A 132 -6.41 -13.75 -24.63
CA ARG A 132 -7.84 -13.78 -24.26
C ARG A 132 -8.79 -14.05 -25.42
N LYS A 133 -8.33 -13.95 -26.65
CA LYS A 133 -9.15 -14.26 -27.84
C LYS A 133 -9.21 -15.76 -28.13
N LEU A 134 -8.26 -16.54 -27.59
CA LEU A 134 -8.22 -17.98 -27.68
C LEU A 134 -9.24 -18.65 -26.77
#